data_754987772bd72a8b3258038f56f864e4
#
_entry.id   754987772bd72a8b3258038f56f864e4
#
_cell.length_a   1.000
_cell.length_b   1.000
_cell.length_c   1.000
_cell.angle_alpha   90.00
_cell.angle_beta   90.00
_cell.angle_gamma   90.00
#
_symmetry.space_group_name_H-M   'P 1'
#
loop_
_entity.id
_entity.type
_entity.pdbx_description
1 polymer ?
#
loop_
_entity_poly.entity_id
_entity_poly.type
_entity_poly.pdbx_seq_one_letter_code
_entity_poly.pdbx_strand_id
1 'polypeptide(L)'
;MNSSIAEWFGTVFKIGKLPLAPGTWSSFIASLLWFFLFDDIDLIVLPIITILIFFIGIVSSQKIINDTNENDPSRIVIDEWVGQWITFTFIPVNLSNFVIGLVLFRFFDITKPFPVKSAEKLTGGWGIMIDDVIAGIMSFIILYILNDTIL
;
A
#
# COMPACT_ATOMS: atom_id res chain seq x y z
N MET A 1 -6.74 20.26 -3.61
CA MET A 1 -6.34 19.88 -2.23
C MET A 1 -5.26 20.83 -1.75
N ASN A 2 -5.28 21.30 -0.51
CA ASN A 2 -4.24 22.15 0.09
C ASN A 2 -2.96 21.31 0.33
N SER A 3 -1.76 21.94 0.23
CA SER A 3 -0.45 21.29 0.42
C SER A 3 -0.31 20.58 1.77
N SER A 4 -0.79 21.18 2.86
CA SER A 4 -0.76 20.53 4.18
C SER A 4 -1.63 19.27 4.24
N ILE A 5 -2.80 19.29 3.61
CA ILE A 5 -3.70 18.13 3.55
C ILE A 5 -3.08 17.03 2.67
N ALA A 6 -2.46 17.41 1.54
CA ALA A 6 -1.75 16.47 0.67
C ALA A 6 -0.60 15.77 1.42
N GLU A 7 0.21 16.52 2.15
CA GLU A 7 1.27 15.97 2.98
C GLU A 7 0.72 15.03 4.08
N TRP A 8 -0.41 15.36 4.72
CA TRP A 8 -1.01 14.49 5.72
C TRP A 8 -1.42 13.14 5.16
N PHE A 9 -2.11 13.13 4.02
CA PHE A 9 -2.54 11.89 3.38
C PHE A 9 -1.38 11.15 2.72
N GLY A 10 -0.57 11.82 1.92
CA GLY A 10 0.55 11.18 1.21
C GLY A 10 1.57 10.55 2.16
N THR A 11 1.83 11.18 3.32
CA THR A 11 2.73 10.64 4.35
C THR A 11 2.02 9.73 5.37
N VAL A 12 0.76 9.41 5.18
CA VAL A 12 -0.10 8.67 6.10
C VAL A 12 0.11 9.16 7.54
N PHE A 13 -0.41 10.37 7.83
CA PHE A 13 -0.30 11.00 9.15
C PHE A 13 1.15 11.12 9.67
N LYS A 14 2.11 11.40 8.79
CA LYS A 14 3.55 11.54 9.06
C LYS A 14 4.32 10.22 9.27
N ILE A 15 3.74 9.06 9.05
CA ILE A 15 4.46 7.77 9.04
C ILE A 15 5.60 7.82 8.01
N GLY A 16 5.35 8.40 6.83
CA GLY A 16 6.36 8.60 5.79
C GLY A 16 7.55 9.49 6.18
N LYS A 17 7.52 10.13 7.35
CA LYS A 17 8.64 10.91 7.92
C LYS A 17 9.45 10.14 8.96
N LEU A 18 9.11 8.88 9.21
CA LEU A 18 9.88 8.02 10.09
C LEU A 18 11.26 7.69 9.47
N PRO A 19 12.29 7.53 10.31
CA PRO A 19 13.64 7.25 9.83
C PRO A 19 13.76 5.83 9.27
N LEU A 20 14.81 5.59 8.50
CA LEU A 20 15.28 4.33 7.91
C LEU A 20 14.43 3.88 6.71
N ALA A 21 13.30 3.26 6.89
CA ALA A 21 12.48 2.67 5.83
C ALA A 21 11.01 3.06 5.99
N PRO A 22 10.59 4.28 5.59
CA PRO A 22 9.24 4.77 5.83
C PRO A 22 8.15 3.89 5.20
N GLY A 23 8.37 3.35 4.00
CA GLY A 23 7.45 2.42 3.36
C GLY A 23 7.27 1.11 4.13
N THR A 24 8.34 0.57 4.75
CA THR A 24 8.22 -0.61 5.61
C THR A 24 7.39 -0.31 6.86
N TRP A 25 7.57 0.86 7.47
CA TRP A 25 6.73 1.29 8.58
C TRP A 25 5.27 1.42 8.16
N SER A 26 5.01 2.01 6.99
CA SER A 26 3.66 2.15 6.45
C SER A 26 2.99 0.80 6.24
N SER A 27 3.65 -0.13 5.55
CA SER A 27 3.14 -1.49 5.31
C SER A 27 2.91 -2.25 6.62
N PHE A 28 3.82 -2.13 7.58
CA PHE A 28 3.69 -2.79 8.89
C PHE A 28 2.48 -2.24 9.68
N ILE A 29 2.32 -0.91 9.76
CA ILE A 29 1.20 -0.30 10.47
C ILE A 29 -0.13 -0.60 9.76
N ALA A 30 -0.15 -0.58 8.43
CA ALA A 30 -1.33 -0.98 7.64
C ALA A 30 -1.73 -2.43 7.94
N SER A 31 -0.74 -3.34 8.05
CA SER A 31 -0.95 -4.74 8.42
C SER A 31 -1.48 -4.89 9.85
N LEU A 32 -0.95 -4.12 10.81
CA LEU A 32 -1.44 -4.12 12.19
C LEU A 32 -2.90 -3.66 12.27
N LEU A 33 -3.26 -2.59 11.57
CA LEU A 33 -4.64 -2.13 11.55
C LEU A 33 -5.58 -3.16 10.92
N TRP A 34 -5.16 -3.83 9.84
CA TRP A 34 -5.92 -4.93 9.28
C TRP A 34 -6.09 -6.05 10.31
N PHE A 35 -5.03 -6.48 10.98
CA PHE A 35 -5.04 -7.59 11.93
C PHE A 35 -5.95 -7.33 13.14
N PHE A 36 -5.94 -6.10 13.68
CA PHE A 36 -6.70 -5.79 14.89
C PHE A 36 -8.12 -5.29 14.66
N LEU A 37 -8.43 -4.76 13.46
CA LEU A 37 -9.71 -4.10 13.21
C LEU A 37 -10.63 -4.86 12.26
N PHE A 38 -10.11 -5.78 11.43
CA PHE A 38 -10.90 -6.36 10.33
C PHE A 38 -11.36 -7.81 10.57
N ASP A 39 -11.10 -8.39 11.73
CA ASP A 39 -11.53 -9.77 12.04
C ASP A 39 -13.07 -9.92 12.04
N ASP A 40 -13.76 -8.96 12.66
CA ASP A 40 -15.23 -8.95 12.78
C ASP A 40 -15.93 -8.04 11.75
N ILE A 41 -15.20 -7.47 10.80
CA ILE A 41 -15.73 -6.54 9.80
C ILE A 41 -16.07 -7.28 8.51
N ASP A 42 -17.18 -6.90 7.86
CA ASP A 42 -17.57 -7.44 6.56
C ASP A 42 -16.41 -7.32 5.55
N LEU A 43 -16.10 -8.43 4.89
CA LEU A 43 -14.99 -8.55 3.94
C LEU A 43 -15.00 -7.53 2.81
N ILE A 44 -16.18 -6.96 2.48
CA ILE A 44 -16.29 -5.94 1.43
C ILE A 44 -15.81 -4.55 1.88
N VAL A 45 -15.69 -4.31 3.18
CA VAL A 45 -15.34 -2.99 3.73
C VAL A 45 -13.89 -2.64 3.41
N LEU A 46 -12.96 -3.58 3.56
CA LEU A 46 -11.54 -3.36 3.27
C LEU A 46 -11.31 -2.92 1.81
N PRO A 47 -11.80 -3.63 0.77
CA PRO A 47 -11.62 -3.18 -0.61
C PRO A 47 -12.27 -1.82 -0.91
N ILE A 48 -13.43 -1.52 -0.33
CA ILE A 48 -14.07 -0.20 -0.51
C ILE A 48 -13.19 0.91 0.04
N ILE A 49 -12.70 0.77 1.27
CA ILE A 49 -11.82 1.78 1.88
C ILE A 49 -10.51 1.88 1.10
N THR A 50 -9.94 0.77 0.66
CA THR A 50 -8.71 0.74 -0.14
C THR A 50 -8.86 1.52 -1.45
N ILE A 51 -9.98 1.35 -2.15
CA ILE A 51 -10.28 2.12 -3.37
C ILE A 51 -10.37 3.62 -3.06
N LEU A 52 -11.03 4.01 -1.99
CA LEU A 52 -11.12 5.43 -1.60
C LEU A 52 -9.74 6.02 -1.28
N ILE A 53 -8.92 5.30 -0.51
CA ILE A 53 -7.54 5.72 -0.18
C ILE A 53 -6.67 5.78 -1.43
N PHE A 54 -6.85 4.87 -2.40
CA PHE A 54 -6.13 4.89 -3.67
C PHE A 54 -6.36 6.21 -4.44
N PHE A 55 -7.61 6.66 -4.58
CA PHE A 55 -7.88 7.93 -5.26
C PHE A 55 -7.39 9.14 -4.47
N ILE A 56 -7.48 9.11 -3.14
CA ILE A 56 -6.86 10.14 -2.28
C ILE A 56 -5.34 10.13 -2.48
N GLY A 57 -4.74 8.96 -2.58
CA GLY A 57 -3.31 8.76 -2.84
C GLY A 57 -2.86 9.41 -4.14
N ILE A 58 -3.55 9.17 -5.24
CA ILE A 58 -3.23 9.81 -6.54
C ILE A 58 -3.24 11.33 -6.42
N VAL A 59 -4.30 11.89 -5.84
CA VAL A 59 -4.45 13.35 -5.75
C VAL A 59 -3.42 13.96 -4.79
N SER A 60 -3.13 13.29 -3.66
CA SER A 60 -2.15 13.78 -2.69
C SER A 60 -0.72 13.69 -3.22
N SER A 61 -0.35 12.56 -3.82
CA SER A 61 0.98 12.35 -4.41
C SER A 61 1.23 13.33 -5.55
N GLN A 62 0.26 13.52 -6.45
CA GLN A 62 0.37 14.51 -7.53
C GLN A 62 0.57 15.93 -7.00
N LYS A 63 -0.14 16.30 -5.93
CA LYS A 63 0.02 17.63 -5.31
C LYS A 63 1.40 17.80 -4.68
N ILE A 64 1.91 16.78 -3.98
CA ILE A 64 3.24 16.82 -3.37
C ILE A 64 4.32 16.97 -4.45
N ILE A 65 4.26 16.17 -5.53
CA ILE A 65 5.17 16.27 -6.67
C ILE A 65 5.19 17.69 -7.24
N ASN A 66 4.02 18.27 -7.48
CA ASN A 66 3.91 19.62 -8.05
C ASN A 66 4.46 20.71 -7.13
N ASP A 67 4.34 20.54 -5.82
CA ASP A 67 4.81 21.52 -4.83
C ASP A 67 6.32 21.44 -4.59
N THR A 68 6.93 20.27 -4.76
CA THR A 68 8.34 20.02 -4.44
C THR A 68 9.24 19.86 -5.64
N ASN A 69 8.67 19.61 -6.83
CA ASN A 69 9.38 19.21 -8.04
C ASN A 69 10.24 17.92 -7.87
N GLU A 70 9.92 17.09 -6.88
CA GLU A 70 10.47 15.76 -6.71
C GLU A 70 9.59 14.75 -7.46
N ASN A 71 10.16 13.89 -8.29
CA ASN A 71 9.35 12.92 -9.07
C ASN A 71 8.81 11.78 -8.20
N ASP A 72 9.54 11.38 -7.18
CA ASP A 72 9.20 10.28 -6.26
C ASP A 72 9.72 10.60 -4.86
N PRO A 73 9.00 11.44 -4.10
CA PRO A 73 9.40 11.77 -2.74
C PRO A 73 9.26 10.57 -1.80
N SER A 74 10.35 10.05 -1.28
CA SER A 74 10.40 8.85 -0.40
C SER A 74 9.54 8.92 0.88
N ARG A 75 8.99 10.09 1.19
CA ARG A 75 8.05 10.29 2.31
C ARG A 75 6.59 10.02 1.94
N ILE A 76 6.28 9.88 0.65
CA ILE A 76 4.98 9.38 0.22
C ILE A 76 4.98 7.89 0.53
N VAL A 77 3.99 7.44 1.28
CA VAL A 77 3.86 6.05 1.76
C VAL A 77 2.41 5.56 1.78
N ILE A 78 1.51 6.34 1.16
CA ILE A 78 0.10 5.98 0.99
C ILE A 78 -0.09 4.87 -0.04
N ASP A 79 0.82 4.74 -0.99
CA ASP A 79 0.93 3.69 -1.99
C ASP A 79 1.19 2.33 -1.33
N GLU A 80 2.17 2.24 -0.43
CA GLU A 80 2.43 1.01 0.32
C GLU A 80 1.25 0.63 1.23
N TRP A 81 0.54 1.61 1.76
CA TRP A 81 -0.68 1.34 2.52
C TRP A 81 -1.75 0.67 1.66
N VAL A 82 -2.00 1.21 0.47
CA VAL A 82 -2.96 0.67 -0.48
C VAL A 82 -2.53 -0.72 -0.95
N GLY A 83 -1.28 -0.90 -1.36
CA GLY A 83 -0.75 -2.18 -1.82
C GLY A 83 -0.83 -3.26 -0.74
N GLN A 84 -0.52 -2.91 0.51
CA GLN A 84 -0.62 -3.83 1.65
C GLN A 84 -2.08 -4.23 1.92
N TRP A 85 -3.04 -3.33 1.84
CA TRP A 85 -4.45 -3.66 2.04
C TRP A 85 -5.05 -4.43 0.87
N ILE A 86 -4.60 -4.21 -0.36
CA ILE A 86 -4.92 -5.08 -1.50
C ILE A 86 -4.48 -6.52 -1.22
N THR A 87 -3.27 -6.70 -0.67
CA THR A 87 -2.75 -8.02 -0.31
C THR A 87 -3.66 -8.78 0.64
N PHE A 88 -4.34 -8.09 1.55
CA PHE A 88 -5.22 -8.69 2.56
C PHE A 88 -6.70 -8.75 2.17
N THR A 89 -7.06 -8.26 0.99
CA THR A 89 -8.45 -8.29 0.52
C THR A 89 -8.98 -9.72 0.47
N PHE A 90 -10.11 -9.99 1.14
CA PHE A 90 -10.73 -11.32 1.25
C PHE A 90 -9.86 -12.41 1.91
N ILE A 91 -8.80 -12.04 2.60
CA ILE A 91 -7.93 -12.98 3.33
C ILE A 91 -8.41 -13.07 4.79
N PRO A 92 -8.54 -14.28 5.36
CA PRO A 92 -8.89 -14.45 6.78
C PRO A 92 -7.85 -13.82 7.69
N VAL A 93 -8.30 -13.17 8.77
CA VAL A 93 -7.41 -12.52 9.73
C VAL A 93 -6.80 -13.58 10.65
N ASN A 94 -5.51 -13.77 10.54
CA ASN A 94 -4.70 -14.61 11.45
C ASN A 94 -3.22 -14.21 11.38
N LEU A 95 -2.43 -14.68 12.32
CA LEU A 95 -1.01 -14.32 12.43
C LEU A 95 -0.17 -14.81 11.24
N SER A 96 -0.47 -15.99 10.70
CA SER A 96 0.25 -16.52 9.52
C SER A 96 0.04 -15.61 8.32
N ASN A 97 -1.21 -15.23 8.05
CA ASN A 97 -1.56 -14.33 6.95
C ASN A 97 -0.96 -12.94 7.13
N PHE A 98 -0.96 -12.42 8.36
CA PHE A 98 -0.30 -11.16 8.70
C PHE A 98 1.18 -11.18 8.30
N VAL A 99 1.93 -12.19 8.74
CA VAL A 99 3.37 -12.27 8.50
C VAL A 99 3.66 -12.52 7.02
N ILE A 100 2.99 -13.52 6.42
CA ILE A 100 3.22 -13.90 5.02
C ILE A 100 2.81 -12.75 4.08
N GLY A 101 1.66 -12.13 4.30
CA GLY A 101 1.18 -11.02 3.48
C GLY A 101 2.10 -9.80 3.54
N LEU A 102 2.59 -9.44 4.75
CA LEU A 102 3.57 -8.37 4.90
C LEU A 102 4.87 -8.66 4.14
N VAL A 103 5.41 -9.88 4.29
CA VAL A 103 6.65 -10.28 3.61
C VAL A 103 6.48 -10.31 2.10
N LEU A 104 5.38 -10.88 1.59
CA LEU A 104 5.11 -10.95 0.16
C LEU A 104 5.01 -9.57 -0.47
N PHE A 105 4.20 -8.70 0.13
CA PHE A 105 4.03 -7.34 -0.40
C PHE A 105 5.38 -6.60 -0.43
N ARG A 106 6.12 -6.58 0.69
CA ARG A 106 7.43 -5.91 0.73
C ARG A 106 8.45 -6.54 -0.23
N PHE A 107 8.39 -7.84 -0.43
CA PHE A 107 9.24 -8.52 -1.41
C PHE A 107 8.97 -7.99 -2.84
N PHE A 108 7.71 -7.94 -3.28
CA PHE A 108 7.36 -7.49 -4.63
C PHE A 108 7.57 -5.98 -4.81
N ASP A 109 7.27 -5.18 -3.81
CA ASP A 109 7.47 -3.75 -3.83
C ASP A 109 8.97 -3.37 -3.90
N ILE A 110 9.83 -4.06 -3.16
CA ILE A 110 11.28 -3.75 -3.16
C ILE A 110 11.98 -4.33 -4.39
N THR A 111 11.67 -5.57 -4.78
CA THR A 111 12.35 -6.26 -5.90
C THR A 111 11.81 -5.84 -7.26
N LYS A 112 10.60 -5.33 -7.29
CA LYS A 112 9.88 -4.84 -8.49
C LYS A 112 10.01 -5.77 -9.71
N PRO A 113 9.63 -7.07 -9.58
CA PRO A 113 9.65 -7.96 -10.74
C PRO A 113 8.66 -7.49 -11.80
N PHE A 114 8.75 -8.02 -13.03
CA PHE A 114 7.70 -7.79 -14.02
C PHE A 114 6.35 -8.38 -13.52
N PRO A 115 5.21 -7.65 -13.61
CA PRO A 115 5.00 -6.36 -14.29
C PRO A 115 5.17 -5.11 -13.40
N VAL A 116 5.48 -5.20 -12.11
CA VAL A 116 5.63 -4.06 -11.18
C VAL A 116 6.57 -3.01 -11.75
N LYS A 117 7.77 -3.41 -12.18
CA LYS A 117 8.76 -2.52 -12.80
C LYS A 117 8.25 -1.76 -14.02
N SER A 118 7.28 -2.30 -14.73
CA SER A 118 6.71 -1.63 -15.90
C SER A 118 5.79 -0.46 -15.51
N ALA A 119 5.21 -0.51 -14.33
CA ALA A 119 4.35 0.54 -13.79
C ALA A 119 5.13 1.78 -13.36
N GLU A 120 6.39 1.66 -12.96
CA GLU A 120 7.27 2.80 -12.65
C GLU A 120 7.46 3.78 -13.82
N LYS A 121 7.13 3.36 -15.04
CA LYS A 121 7.19 4.24 -16.22
C LYS A 121 6.05 5.26 -16.27
N LEU A 122 5.01 5.03 -15.49
CA LEU A 122 3.93 6.00 -15.32
C LEU A 122 4.45 7.19 -14.52
N THR A 123 3.96 8.38 -14.84
CA THR A 123 4.42 9.63 -14.20
C THR A 123 3.37 10.16 -13.25
N GLY A 124 3.83 11.00 -12.29
CA GLY A 124 2.96 11.68 -11.37
C GLY A 124 2.34 10.76 -10.31
N GLY A 125 1.23 11.21 -9.72
CA GLY A 125 0.54 10.47 -8.67
C GLY A 125 0.06 9.07 -9.08
N TRP A 126 -0.24 8.84 -10.36
CA TRP A 126 -0.55 7.51 -10.88
C TRP A 126 0.65 6.58 -10.85
N GLY A 127 1.83 7.08 -11.25
CA GLY A 127 3.06 6.29 -11.24
C GLY A 127 3.39 5.79 -9.84
N ILE A 128 3.31 6.67 -8.83
CA ILE A 128 3.56 6.31 -7.43
C ILE A 128 2.59 5.23 -6.93
N MET A 129 1.30 5.32 -7.30
CA MET A 129 0.29 4.41 -6.74
C MET A 129 0.20 3.05 -7.44
N ILE A 130 0.46 2.98 -8.76
CA ILE A 130 0.13 1.79 -9.56
C ILE A 130 1.13 0.65 -9.36
N ASP A 131 2.40 0.93 -9.15
CA ASP A 131 3.40 -0.12 -8.93
C ASP A 131 3.09 -0.90 -7.64
N ASP A 132 2.69 -0.23 -6.57
CA ASP A 132 2.29 -0.86 -5.32
C ASP A 132 0.93 -1.59 -5.42
N VAL A 133 0.00 -1.08 -6.22
CA VAL A 133 -1.24 -1.81 -6.55
C VAL A 133 -0.90 -3.15 -7.22
N ILE A 134 0.02 -3.16 -8.18
CA ILE A 134 0.42 -4.40 -8.87
C ILE A 134 1.16 -5.33 -7.91
N ALA A 135 2.08 -4.81 -7.08
CA ALA A 135 2.75 -5.59 -6.05
C ALA A 135 1.75 -6.21 -5.06
N GLY A 136 0.74 -5.44 -4.65
CA GLY A 136 -0.34 -5.90 -3.79
C GLY A 136 -1.18 -7.00 -4.41
N ILE A 137 -1.56 -6.87 -5.70
CA ILE A 137 -2.30 -7.90 -6.43
C ILE A 137 -1.49 -9.20 -6.56
N MET A 138 -0.21 -9.11 -6.89
CA MET A 138 0.66 -10.31 -6.96
C MET A 138 0.76 -10.98 -5.60
N SER A 139 0.91 -10.22 -4.54
CA SER A 139 0.95 -10.72 -3.16
C SER A 139 -0.37 -11.37 -2.74
N PHE A 140 -1.49 -10.74 -3.07
CA PHE A 140 -2.82 -11.26 -2.83
C PHE A 140 -3.03 -12.63 -3.49
N ILE A 141 -2.67 -12.76 -4.78
CA ILE A 141 -2.85 -14.02 -5.52
C ILE A 141 -2.08 -15.15 -4.83
N ILE A 142 -0.82 -14.92 -4.44
CA ILE A 142 -0.01 -15.93 -3.77
C ILE A 142 -0.58 -16.26 -2.40
N LEU A 143 -0.93 -15.25 -1.61
CA LEU A 143 -1.46 -15.44 -0.26
C LEU A 143 -2.82 -16.17 -0.29
N TYR A 144 -3.68 -15.84 -1.26
CA TYR A 144 -4.96 -16.52 -1.46
C TYR A 144 -4.77 -18.02 -1.79
N ILE A 145 -3.86 -18.34 -2.71
CA ILE A 145 -3.56 -19.74 -3.06
C ILE A 145 -3.01 -20.50 -1.83
N LEU A 146 -2.13 -19.87 -1.05
CA LEU A 146 -1.59 -20.49 0.17
C LEU A 146 -2.69 -20.76 1.20
N ASN A 147 -3.66 -19.87 1.36
CA ASN A 147 -4.80 -20.08 2.26
C ASN A 147 -5.69 -21.23 1.82
N ASP A 148 -5.95 -21.36 0.53
CA ASP A 148 -6.81 -22.40 -0.01
C ASP A 148 -6.16 -23.80 0.03
N THR A 149 -4.82 -23.87 0.04
CA THR A 149 -4.08 -25.13 -0.10
C THR A 149 -3.39 -25.60 1.17
N ILE A 150 -3.01 -24.69 2.09
CA ILE A 150 -2.07 -25.03 3.16
C ILE A 150 -2.51 -24.48 4.54
N LEU A 151 -3.16 -23.33 4.60
CA LEU A 151 -3.56 -22.62 5.83
C LEU A 151 -5.03 -22.83 6.15
#